data_ada9a0aa94c5e7a82253d68958dc0b57
#
_entry.id   ada9a0aa94c5e7a82253d68958dc0b57
#
_cell.length_a   1.000
_cell.length_b   1.000
_cell.length_c   1.000
_cell.angle_alpha   90.00
_cell.angle_beta   90.00
_cell.angle_gamma   90.00
#
_symmetry.space_group_name_H-M   'P 1'
#
loop_
_entity.id
_entity.type
_entity.pdbx_description
1 polymer ?
#
loop_
_entity_poly.entity_id
_entity_poly.type
_entity_poly.pdbx_seq_one_letter_code
_entity_poly.pdbx_strand_id
1 'polypeptide(L)'
;MYRSIIKPILFSLTIERAHRAVLILLRAIGLIPGGRWLLRKCYAVKHPALEREVFGIKFANPVGLAAGFDRNGEAFRELAALGFGFVEVGTVTPRPQAGNPRPRVFRLPKDEAIINRIGLSNRGLEKTIQHLSLIHISEPT
;
A
#
# COMPACT_ATOMS: atom_id res chain seq x y z
N MET A 1 -0.02 22.30 -1.71
CA MET A 1 1.03 21.44 -2.29
C MET A 1 0.46 20.24 -3.06
N TYR A 2 -0.37 19.35 -2.44
CA TYR A 2 -0.92 18.19 -3.16
C TYR A 2 -1.72 18.57 -4.41
N ARG A 3 -2.74 19.43 -4.26
CA ARG A 3 -3.63 19.83 -5.38
C ARG A 3 -2.92 20.55 -6.51
N SER A 4 -1.90 21.35 -6.20
CA SER A 4 -1.23 22.24 -7.16
C SER A 4 -0.04 21.61 -7.87
N ILE A 5 0.62 20.63 -7.27
CA ILE A 5 1.86 20.03 -7.80
C ILE A 5 1.71 18.52 -7.99
N ILE A 6 1.42 17.78 -6.91
CA ILE A 6 1.46 16.31 -6.95
C ILE A 6 0.31 15.75 -7.80
N LYS A 7 -0.91 16.28 -7.61
CA LYS A 7 -2.09 15.83 -8.36
C LYS A 7 -1.92 15.97 -9.88
N PRO A 8 -1.50 17.11 -10.45
CA PRO A 8 -1.26 17.24 -11.90
C PRO A 8 -0.25 16.23 -12.43
N ILE A 9 0.87 16.02 -11.71
CA ILE A 9 1.90 15.06 -12.11
C ILE A 9 1.35 13.63 -12.12
N LEU A 10 0.64 13.22 -11.06
CA LEU A 10 0.05 11.88 -10.99
C LEU A 10 -1.08 11.71 -12.02
N PHE A 11 -1.79 12.79 -12.38
CA PHE A 11 -2.88 12.74 -13.34
C PHE A 11 -2.41 12.76 -14.79
N SER A 12 -1.19 13.19 -15.08
CA SER A 12 -0.58 13.03 -16.41
C SER A 12 -0.21 11.57 -16.72
N LEU A 13 -0.09 10.73 -15.69
CA LEU A 13 0.17 9.30 -15.83
C LEU A 13 -1.14 8.50 -15.87
N THR A 14 -1.10 7.31 -16.50
CA THR A 14 -2.17 6.34 -16.32
C THR A 14 -2.24 5.91 -14.84
N ILE A 15 -3.43 5.51 -14.37
CA ILE A 15 -3.64 5.16 -12.95
C ILE A 15 -2.68 4.07 -12.50
N GLU A 16 -2.49 3.01 -13.30
CA GLU A 16 -1.58 1.92 -12.96
C GLU A 16 -0.11 2.36 -12.92
N ARG A 17 0.31 3.31 -13.78
CA ARG A 17 1.67 3.89 -13.73
C ARG A 17 1.85 4.78 -12.51
N ALA A 18 0.87 5.63 -12.21
CA ALA A 18 0.90 6.47 -11.01
C ALA A 18 0.98 5.63 -9.73
N HIS A 19 0.13 4.60 -9.61
CA HIS A 19 0.16 3.67 -8.49
C HIS A 19 1.53 2.97 -8.35
N ARG A 20 2.07 2.45 -9.46
CA ARG A 20 3.39 1.81 -9.45
C ARG A 20 4.52 2.77 -9.06
N ALA A 21 4.46 4.01 -9.55
CA ALA A 21 5.44 5.04 -9.19
C ALA A 21 5.42 5.34 -7.68
N VAL A 22 4.23 5.42 -7.07
CA VAL A 22 4.09 5.61 -5.62
C VAL A 22 4.68 4.43 -4.84
N LEU A 23 4.41 3.19 -5.23
CA LEU A 23 5.00 2.01 -4.56
C LEU A 23 6.52 1.98 -4.69
N ILE A 24 7.07 2.30 -5.88
CA ILE A 24 8.52 2.37 -6.09
C ILE A 24 9.14 3.46 -5.20
N LEU A 25 8.52 4.64 -5.13
CA LEU A 25 8.99 5.75 -4.29
C LEU A 25 8.98 5.37 -2.80
N LEU A 26 7.91 4.77 -2.31
CA LEU A 26 7.82 4.30 -0.93
C LEU A 26 8.93 3.30 -0.62
N ARG A 27 9.15 2.30 -1.47
CA ARG A 27 10.25 1.34 -1.32
C ARG A 27 11.62 2.02 -1.31
N ALA A 28 11.85 2.98 -2.23
CA ALA A 28 13.10 3.73 -2.26
C ALA A 28 13.34 4.49 -0.94
N ILE A 29 12.32 5.12 -0.38
CA ILE A 29 12.39 5.75 0.94
C ILE A 29 12.71 4.71 2.02
N GLY A 30 12.10 3.54 1.96
CA GLY A 30 12.33 2.45 2.91
C GLY A 30 13.75 1.86 2.89
N LEU A 31 14.47 1.99 1.77
CA LEU A 31 15.88 1.58 1.63
C LEU A 31 16.86 2.59 2.26
N ILE A 32 16.45 3.85 2.43
CA ILE A 32 17.26 4.89 3.07
C ILE A 32 17.27 4.67 4.58
N PRO A 33 18.44 4.60 5.24
CA PRO A 33 18.51 4.53 6.69
C PRO A 33 17.70 5.67 7.33
N GLY A 34 16.77 5.34 8.24
CA GLY A 34 15.88 6.32 8.85
C GLY A 34 14.66 6.73 8.01
N GLY A 35 14.55 6.30 6.75
CA GLY A 35 13.43 6.69 5.88
C GLY A 35 12.07 6.29 6.43
N ARG A 36 11.92 5.05 6.92
CA ARG A 36 10.67 4.60 7.58
C ARG A 36 10.39 5.33 8.89
N TRP A 37 11.42 5.67 9.66
CA TRP A 37 11.27 6.47 10.87
C TRP A 37 10.73 7.87 10.52
N LEU A 38 11.25 8.49 9.45
CA LEU A 38 10.79 9.80 8.98
C LEU A 38 9.32 9.74 8.53
N LEU A 39 8.94 8.72 7.74
CA LEU A 39 7.54 8.51 7.35
C LEU A 39 6.64 8.40 8.59
N ARG A 40 7.04 7.60 9.59
CA ARG A 40 6.28 7.43 10.82
C ARG A 40 6.17 8.74 11.61
N LYS A 41 7.24 9.52 11.68
CA LYS A 41 7.25 10.82 12.36
C LYS A 41 6.33 11.85 11.68
N CYS A 42 6.25 11.81 10.34
CA CYS A 42 5.44 12.76 9.59
C CYS A 42 3.95 12.40 9.54
N TYR A 43 3.61 11.12 9.53
CA TYR A 43 2.25 10.68 9.22
C TYR A 43 1.57 9.90 10.34
N ALA A 44 2.30 9.18 11.20
CA ALA A 44 1.68 8.38 12.24
C ALA A 44 1.14 9.25 13.39
N VAL A 45 -0.15 9.12 13.64
CA VAL A 45 -0.83 9.75 14.78
C VAL A 45 -0.96 8.72 15.89
N LYS A 46 -0.37 9.04 17.07
CA LYS A 46 -0.48 8.23 18.28
C LYS A 46 -1.38 8.93 19.27
N HIS A 47 -2.50 8.31 19.61
CA HIS A 47 -3.39 8.82 20.65
C HIS A 47 -4.13 7.64 21.30
N PRO A 48 -4.19 7.55 22.64
CA PRO A 48 -4.83 6.42 23.33
C PRO A 48 -6.30 6.19 22.91
N ALA A 49 -7.03 7.26 22.61
CA ALA A 49 -8.41 7.16 22.13
C ALA A 49 -8.58 6.50 20.75
N LEU A 50 -7.49 6.34 19.98
CA LEU A 50 -7.50 5.65 18.69
C LEU A 50 -7.22 4.15 18.83
N GLU A 51 -6.65 3.73 19.94
CA GLU A 51 -6.34 2.30 20.16
C GLU A 51 -7.62 1.48 20.23
N ARG A 52 -7.59 0.33 19.59
CA ARG A 52 -8.68 -0.64 19.57
C ARG A 52 -8.12 -2.03 19.81
N GLU A 53 -8.91 -2.84 20.50
CA GLU A 53 -8.63 -4.27 20.64
C GLU A 53 -9.80 -5.05 20.00
N VAL A 54 -9.47 -5.93 19.06
CA VAL A 54 -10.43 -6.75 18.32
C VAL A 54 -9.89 -8.18 18.30
N PHE A 55 -10.67 -9.14 18.79
CA PHE A 55 -10.26 -10.54 18.89
C PHE A 55 -8.92 -10.76 19.62
N GLY A 56 -8.62 -9.96 20.66
CA GLY A 56 -7.38 -10.03 21.42
C GLY A 56 -6.17 -9.41 20.71
N ILE A 57 -6.34 -8.82 19.52
CA ILE A 57 -5.30 -8.13 18.77
C ILE A 57 -5.43 -6.62 19.02
N LYS A 58 -4.31 -5.99 19.42
CA LYS A 58 -4.26 -4.54 19.65
C LYS A 58 -3.86 -3.79 18.38
N PHE A 59 -4.68 -2.83 18.00
CA PHE A 59 -4.44 -1.94 16.86
C PHE A 59 -4.16 -0.53 17.38
N ALA A 60 -3.10 0.11 16.90
CA ALA A 60 -2.70 1.46 17.29
C ALA A 60 -3.72 2.53 16.86
N ASN A 61 -4.50 2.24 15.82
CA ASN A 61 -5.64 3.05 15.38
C ASN A 61 -6.59 2.19 14.50
N PRO A 62 -7.86 2.62 14.32
CA PRO A 62 -8.87 1.85 13.60
C PRO A 62 -8.78 1.98 12.06
N VAL A 63 -7.84 2.76 11.52
CA VAL A 63 -7.74 3.00 10.08
C VAL A 63 -6.74 2.04 9.48
N GLY A 64 -7.21 1.15 8.62
CA GLY A 64 -6.39 0.21 7.87
C GLY A 64 -6.27 0.56 6.39
N LEU A 65 -5.24 0.06 5.75
CA LEU A 65 -5.13 0.07 4.29
C LEU A 65 -5.72 -1.22 3.74
N ALA A 66 -6.78 -1.08 2.93
CA ALA A 66 -7.47 -2.22 2.33
C ALA A 66 -6.63 -2.94 1.27
N ALA A 67 -6.92 -4.22 1.06
CA ALA A 67 -6.36 -5.02 -0.02
C ALA A 67 -6.55 -4.36 -1.39
N GLY A 68 -5.60 -4.60 -2.30
CA GLY A 68 -5.60 -4.07 -3.67
C GLY A 68 -4.61 -2.93 -3.88
N PHE A 69 -4.17 -2.22 -2.84
CA PHE A 69 -3.12 -1.21 -2.97
C PHE A 69 -1.73 -1.88 -3.09
N ASP A 70 -1.36 -2.73 -2.16
CA ASP A 70 -0.13 -3.54 -2.24
C ASP A 70 -0.48 -5.03 -2.39
N ARG A 71 -0.77 -5.43 -3.63
CA ARG A 71 -1.26 -6.79 -3.92
C ARG A 71 -0.23 -7.89 -3.70
N ASN A 72 1.04 -7.55 -3.68
CA ASN A 72 2.13 -8.52 -3.60
C ASN A 72 2.98 -8.37 -2.31
N GLY A 73 2.59 -7.47 -1.39
CA GLY A 73 3.37 -7.20 -0.19
C GLY A 73 4.74 -6.57 -0.48
N GLU A 74 4.83 -5.73 -1.51
CA GLU A 74 6.11 -5.15 -1.95
C GLU A 74 6.55 -3.96 -1.10
N ALA A 75 5.60 -3.22 -0.50
CA ALA A 75 5.83 -1.98 0.24
C ALA A 75 5.09 -1.93 1.60
N PHE A 76 4.64 -3.06 2.12
CA PHE A 76 3.79 -3.11 3.32
C PHE A 76 4.45 -2.46 4.55
N ARG A 77 5.79 -2.55 4.69
CA ARG A 77 6.53 -1.92 5.81
C ARG A 77 6.50 -0.38 5.73
N GLU A 78 6.65 0.15 4.54
CA GLU A 78 6.59 1.59 4.27
C GLU A 78 5.15 2.10 4.41
N LEU A 79 4.18 1.31 3.96
CA LEU A 79 2.76 1.61 4.14
C LEU A 79 2.37 1.62 5.62
N ALA A 80 2.82 0.63 6.39
CA ALA A 80 2.64 0.63 7.85
C ALA A 80 3.31 1.84 8.52
N ALA A 81 4.46 2.29 8.00
CA ALA A 81 5.13 3.50 8.50
C ALA A 81 4.36 4.79 8.20
N LEU A 82 3.41 4.81 7.27
CA LEU A 82 2.48 5.93 7.06
C LEU A 82 1.43 6.06 8.17
N GLY A 83 1.40 5.15 9.14
CA GLY A 83 0.55 5.26 10.32
C GLY A 83 -0.77 4.51 10.24
N PHE A 84 -0.96 3.62 9.27
CA PHE A 84 -2.09 2.70 9.28
C PHE A 84 -2.01 1.75 10.48
N GLY A 85 -3.14 1.47 11.11
CA GLY A 85 -3.23 0.49 12.20
C GLY A 85 -3.02 -0.94 11.74
N PHE A 86 -3.35 -1.23 10.48
CA PHE A 86 -3.09 -2.50 9.80
C PHE A 86 -3.00 -2.29 8.28
N VAL A 87 -2.43 -3.25 7.59
CA VAL A 87 -2.30 -3.25 6.12
C VAL A 87 -2.74 -4.62 5.61
N GLU A 88 -3.73 -4.64 4.73
CA GLU A 88 -4.13 -5.83 4.01
C GLU A 88 -3.32 -5.99 2.72
N VAL A 89 -2.67 -7.14 2.56
CA VAL A 89 -1.97 -7.52 1.34
C VAL A 89 -2.85 -8.46 0.53
N GLY A 90 -2.94 -8.23 -0.75
CA GLY A 90 -3.69 -9.11 -1.66
C GLY A 90 -4.55 -8.36 -2.69
N THR A 91 -5.33 -9.08 -3.47
CA THR A 91 -5.64 -10.53 -3.41
C THR A 91 -4.46 -11.35 -3.90
N VAL A 92 -4.16 -12.43 -3.17
CA VAL A 92 -3.09 -13.38 -3.54
C VAL A 92 -3.73 -14.65 -4.07
N THR A 93 -3.27 -15.13 -5.22
CA THR A 93 -3.69 -16.42 -5.79
C THR A 93 -2.55 -17.44 -5.76
N PRO A 94 -2.82 -18.76 -5.74
CA PRO A 94 -1.76 -19.76 -5.74
C PRO A 94 -0.77 -19.59 -6.88
N ARG A 95 -1.28 -19.32 -8.09
CA ARG A 95 -0.48 -19.04 -9.30
C ARG A 95 -0.55 -17.56 -9.66
N PRO A 96 0.49 -16.97 -10.30
CA PRO A 96 0.45 -15.61 -10.80
C PRO A 96 -0.71 -15.39 -11.78
N GLN A 97 -1.35 -14.22 -11.68
CA GLN A 97 -2.40 -13.80 -12.61
C GLN A 97 -2.12 -12.39 -13.12
N ALA A 98 -2.23 -12.19 -14.43
CA ALA A 98 -2.03 -10.88 -15.05
C ALA A 98 -3.22 -9.91 -14.83
N GLY A 99 -4.39 -10.48 -14.53
CA GLY A 99 -5.65 -9.76 -14.55
C GLY A 99 -6.16 -9.53 -15.98
N ASN A 100 -7.18 -8.69 -16.11
CA ASN A 100 -7.83 -8.40 -17.39
C ASN A 100 -6.94 -7.57 -18.32
N PRO A 101 -7.15 -7.61 -19.64
CA PRO A 101 -6.47 -6.77 -20.63
C PRO A 101 -6.63 -5.26 -20.32
N ARG A 102 -5.61 -4.49 -20.66
CA ARG A 102 -5.62 -3.02 -20.54
C ARG A 102 -6.27 -2.39 -21.77
N PRO A 103 -6.91 -1.19 -21.63
CA PRO A 103 -7.09 -0.38 -20.41
C PRO A 103 -8.15 -1.00 -19.48
N ARG A 104 -7.92 -0.93 -18.17
CA ARG A 104 -8.75 -1.60 -17.16
C ARG A 104 -9.02 -0.77 -15.90
N VAL A 105 -8.53 0.45 -15.87
CA VAL A 105 -8.80 1.44 -14.80
C VAL A 105 -9.03 2.79 -15.44
N PHE A 106 -10.14 3.43 -15.07
CA PHE A 106 -10.61 4.68 -15.67
C PHE A 106 -10.90 5.69 -14.58
N ARG A 107 -10.43 6.94 -14.78
CA ARG A 107 -10.80 8.07 -13.94
C ARG A 107 -12.07 8.71 -14.48
N LEU A 108 -12.94 9.08 -13.57
CA LEU A 108 -14.12 9.91 -13.83
C LEU A 108 -13.94 11.25 -13.08
N PRO A 109 -13.18 12.22 -13.64
CA PRO A 109 -12.82 13.45 -12.93
C PRO A 109 -14.01 14.30 -12.51
N LYS A 110 -15.10 14.28 -13.29
CA LYS A 110 -16.33 15.03 -12.99
C LYS A 110 -17.07 14.48 -11.78
N ASP A 111 -17.02 13.15 -11.60
CA ASP A 111 -17.71 12.43 -10.52
C ASP A 111 -16.79 12.14 -9.34
N GLU A 112 -15.52 12.62 -9.40
CA GLU A 112 -14.45 12.32 -8.44
C GLU A 112 -14.30 10.81 -8.16
N ALA A 113 -14.53 9.96 -9.17
CA ALA A 113 -14.60 8.52 -9.06
C ALA A 113 -13.57 7.80 -9.93
N ILE A 114 -13.40 6.51 -9.63
CA ILE A 114 -12.57 5.56 -10.40
C ILE A 114 -13.40 4.31 -10.66
N ILE A 115 -13.44 3.89 -11.93
CA ILE A 115 -14.00 2.59 -12.32
C ILE A 115 -12.85 1.66 -12.70
N ASN A 116 -12.92 0.41 -12.29
CA ASN A 116 -11.93 -0.57 -12.70
C ASN A 116 -12.54 -1.94 -13.03
N ARG A 117 -11.80 -2.69 -13.86
CA ARG A 117 -12.03 -4.09 -14.18
C ARG A 117 -10.70 -4.86 -14.16
N ILE A 118 -9.87 -4.63 -13.14
CA ILE A 118 -8.50 -5.17 -13.09
C ILE A 118 -8.51 -6.70 -13.01
N GLY A 119 -9.49 -7.30 -12.34
CA GLY A 119 -9.49 -8.71 -12.01
C GLY A 119 -8.42 -9.05 -10.96
N LEU A 120 -8.14 -10.33 -10.80
CA LEU A 120 -7.13 -10.82 -9.84
C LEU A 120 -5.73 -10.69 -10.44
N SER A 121 -5.10 -9.53 -10.27
CA SER A 121 -3.76 -9.26 -10.80
C SER A 121 -2.73 -9.29 -9.67
N ASN A 122 -1.91 -10.34 -9.61
CA ASN A 122 -0.87 -10.55 -8.60
C ASN A 122 0.24 -11.48 -9.11
N ARG A 123 1.35 -11.57 -8.36
CA ARG A 123 2.52 -12.39 -8.72
C ARG A 123 2.50 -13.81 -8.14
N GLY A 124 1.38 -14.20 -7.55
CA GLY A 124 1.21 -15.52 -6.92
C GLY A 124 1.75 -15.61 -5.50
N LEU A 125 1.38 -16.72 -4.85
CA LEU A 125 1.64 -16.97 -3.45
C LEU A 125 3.14 -16.97 -3.11
N GLU A 126 3.97 -17.65 -3.90
CA GLU A 126 5.41 -17.77 -3.64
C GLU A 126 6.10 -16.40 -3.54
N LYS A 127 5.82 -15.51 -4.50
CA LYS A 127 6.40 -14.16 -4.51
C LYS A 127 5.91 -13.32 -3.33
N THR A 128 4.65 -13.47 -2.96
CA THR A 128 4.09 -12.76 -1.81
C THR A 128 4.69 -13.26 -0.51
N ILE A 129 4.85 -14.58 -0.33
CA ILE A 129 5.53 -15.15 0.84
C ILE A 129 6.98 -14.65 0.93
N GLN A 130 7.72 -14.64 -0.18
CA GLN A 130 9.09 -14.10 -0.19
C GLN A 130 9.17 -12.66 0.32
N HIS A 131 8.21 -11.80 -0.04
CA HIS A 131 8.17 -10.44 0.46
C HIS A 131 7.80 -10.36 1.94
N LEU A 132 6.83 -11.17 2.38
CA LEU A 132 6.33 -11.17 3.76
C LEU A 132 7.27 -11.88 4.72
N SER A 133 7.96 -12.95 4.32
CA SER A 133 8.87 -13.70 5.17
C SER A 133 10.11 -12.91 5.59
N LEU A 134 10.46 -11.84 4.89
CA LEU A 134 11.49 -10.90 5.32
C LEU A 134 11.12 -10.16 6.63
N ILE A 135 9.89 -10.31 7.14
CA ILE A 135 9.48 -9.74 8.44
C ILE A 135 10.20 -10.46 9.60
N HIS A 136 10.29 -11.77 9.54
CA HIS A 136 10.86 -12.58 10.62
C HIS A 136 12.39 -12.47 10.77
N ILE A 137 13.08 -11.92 9.78
CA ILE A 137 14.54 -11.77 9.80
C ILE A 137 14.98 -10.45 10.43
N SER A 138 14.11 -9.48 10.62
CA SER A 138 14.46 -8.10 10.96
C SER A 138 13.83 -7.54 12.23
N GLU A 139 13.06 -8.29 12.99
CA GLU A 139 12.61 -7.88 14.32
C GLU A 139 13.41 -8.65 15.39
N PRO A 140 14.33 -7.97 16.11
CA PRO A 140 14.83 -8.53 17.38
C PRO A 140 13.66 -8.56 18.36
N THR A 141 13.43 -9.73 18.93
CA THR A 141 12.55 -9.97 20.09
C THR A 141 12.89 -9.04 21.25
#